data_994bdcd31388799855281f0064303b73
#
_entry.id   994bdcd31388799855281f0064303b73
#
_cell.length_a   1.000
_cell.length_b   1.000
_cell.length_c   1.000
_cell.angle_alpha   90.00
_cell.angle_beta   90.00
_cell.angle_gamma   90.00
#
_symmetry.space_group_name_H-M   'P 1'
#
loop_
_entity.id
_entity.type
_entity.pdbx_description
1 polymer ?
#
loop_
_entity_poly.entity_id
_entity_poly.type
_entity_poly.pdbx_seq_one_letter_code
_entity_poly.pdbx_strand_id
1 'polypeptide(L)'
;MTSKNGVGVTEIGHDSESRTLMDGYDGKGSYTRTIKYGISIEQIVAIMNQSINCEQFIKYECYHSMLLKDSTGWWVSRQGTNMTYWGGAAVHSGNCSCGMTNSCAGKKKCNCDKNDKTWREDSGYLTDKNTLPVTGLRFGDTGERLSNGEREHGYHTLGKLRCWG
;
A
#
# COMPACT_ATOMS: atom_id res chain seq x y z
N MET A 1 7.73 -22.10 4.67
CA MET A 1 6.85 -22.20 3.51
C MET A 1 5.44 -22.51 4.01
N THR A 2 4.45 -21.79 3.55
CA THR A 2 3.03 -22.03 3.83
C THR A 2 2.36 -22.65 2.60
N SER A 3 1.07 -22.89 2.65
CA SER A 3 0.35 -23.43 1.48
C SER A 3 -0.87 -22.58 1.16
N LYS A 4 -1.23 -22.51 -0.12
CA LYS A 4 -2.40 -21.83 -0.63
C LYS A 4 -3.04 -22.75 -1.66
N ASN A 5 -4.28 -23.19 -1.40
CA ASN A 5 -5.00 -24.15 -2.26
C ASN A 5 -4.19 -25.42 -2.53
N GLY A 6 -3.47 -25.92 -1.52
CA GLY A 6 -2.64 -27.12 -1.65
C GLY A 6 -1.29 -26.91 -2.34
N VAL A 7 -0.96 -25.71 -2.77
CA VAL A 7 0.30 -25.35 -3.41
C VAL A 7 1.23 -24.69 -2.40
N GLY A 8 2.53 -25.02 -2.44
CA GLY A 8 3.51 -24.40 -1.58
C GLY A 8 3.67 -22.91 -1.88
N VAL A 9 3.73 -22.10 -0.83
CA VAL A 9 3.89 -20.65 -0.92
C VAL A 9 5.24 -20.25 -0.35
N THR A 10 6.01 -19.47 -1.11
CA THR A 10 7.24 -18.83 -0.62
C THR A 10 6.90 -17.44 -0.11
N GLU A 11 7.26 -17.15 1.12
CA GLU A 11 7.07 -15.85 1.73
C GLU A 11 8.41 -15.17 1.94
N ILE A 12 8.50 -13.89 1.54
CA ILE A 12 9.72 -13.08 1.68
C ILE A 12 9.38 -11.90 2.56
N GLY A 13 10.02 -11.87 3.75
CA GLY A 13 9.80 -10.82 4.75
C GLY A 13 10.64 -9.58 4.51
N HIS A 14 10.25 -8.51 5.19
CA HIS A 14 10.93 -7.22 5.13
C HIS A 14 10.82 -6.48 6.48
N ASP A 15 11.41 -5.30 6.55
CA ASP A 15 11.52 -4.51 7.78
C ASP A 15 10.29 -3.62 8.08
N SER A 16 9.25 -3.67 7.27
CA SER A 16 8.12 -2.73 7.36
C SER A 16 6.76 -3.42 7.42
N GLU A 17 6.69 -4.63 7.98
CA GLU A 17 5.46 -5.43 8.04
C GLU A 17 4.51 -4.97 9.13
N SER A 18 5.02 -4.37 10.20
CA SER A 18 4.20 -3.95 11.33
C SER A 18 3.39 -2.70 11.02
N ARG A 19 2.19 -2.63 11.59
CA ARG A 19 1.34 -1.43 11.53
C ARG A 19 2.10 -0.23 12.11
N THR A 20 2.33 0.79 11.30
CA THR A 20 3.22 1.92 11.65
C THR A 20 2.47 3.24 11.56
N LEU A 21 2.55 4.04 12.63
CA LEU A 21 1.93 5.36 12.70
C LEU A 21 2.67 6.38 11.83
N MET A 22 1.89 7.23 11.15
CA MET A 22 2.38 8.41 10.45
C MET A 22 1.64 9.63 10.98
N ASP A 23 2.39 10.59 11.52
CA ASP A 23 1.85 11.84 12.07
C ASP A 23 2.93 12.92 11.95
N GLY A 24 2.57 14.07 11.42
CA GLY A 24 3.49 15.19 11.26
C GLY A 24 4.09 15.34 9.85
N TYR A 25 3.50 14.68 8.86
CA TYR A 25 3.96 14.71 7.46
C TYR A 25 2.85 15.28 6.57
N ASP A 26 2.71 16.61 6.54
CA ASP A 26 1.60 17.26 5.85
C ASP A 26 1.82 17.34 4.33
N GLY A 27 3.02 17.58 3.87
CA GLY A 27 3.32 17.67 2.43
C GLY A 27 3.09 16.38 1.68
N LYS A 28 2.70 16.49 0.42
CA LYS A 28 2.49 15.33 -0.47
C LYS A 28 3.74 14.47 -0.52
N GLY A 29 3.60 13.18 -0.21
CA GLY A 29 4.71 12.23 -0.22
C GLY A 29 5.84 12.54 0.73
N SER A 30 5.62 13.41 1.73
CA SER A 30 6.68 13.85 2.65
C SER A 30 7.11 12.75 3.62
N TYR A 31 6.23 11.80 3.95
CA TYR A 31 6.64 10.60 4.65
C TYR A 31 7.25 9.63 3.65
N THR A 32 8.46 9.19 3.91
CA THR A 32 9.20 8.28 3.04
C THR A 32 9.63 7.04 3.82
N ARG A 33 9.30 5.86 3.29
CA ARG A 33 9.75 4.61 3.87
C ARG A 33 10.34 3.72 2.79
N THR A 34 11.63 3.41 2.89
CA THR A 34 12.29 2.44 2.03
C THR A 34 12.12 1.04 2.62
N ILE A 35 11.69 0.09 1.81
CA ILE A 35 11.43 -1.28 2.26
C ILE A 35 12.67 -2.12 2.03
N LYS A 36 13.18 -2.75 3.08
CA LYS A 36 14.35 -3.64 3.01
C LYS A 36 13.91 -5.07 3.22
N TYR A 37 14.17 -5.90 2.21
CA TYR A 37 13.81 -7.31 2.22
C TYR A 37 14.93 -8.14 2.83
N GLY A 38 14.58 -9.35 3.31
CA GLY A 38 15.55 -10.26 3.95
C GLY A 38 16.54 -10.91 2.98
N ILE A 39 16.27 -10.81 1.66
CA ILE A 39 17.15 -11.31 0.60
C ILE A 39 17.30 -10.23 -0.47
N SER A 40 18.23 -10.41 -1.40
CA SER A 40 18.49 -9.43 -2.45
C SER A 40 17.34 -9.36 -3.47
N ILE A 41 17.23 -8.23 -4.16
CA ILE A 41 16.24 -8.06 -5.23
C ILE A 41 16.46 -9.09 -6.34
N GLU A 42 17.70 -9.42 -6.67
CA GLU A 42 18.04 -10.43 -7.68
C GLU A 42 17.50 -11.80 -7.29
N GLN A 43 17.63 -12.17 -6.01
CA GLN A 43 17.07 -13.43 -5.49
C GLN A 43 15.54 -13.40 -5.51
N ILE A 44 14.92 -12.28 -5.18
CA ILE A 44 13.47 -12.10 -5.21
C ILE A 44 12.97 -12.29 -6.65
N VAL A 45 13.60 -11.64 -7.61
CA VAL A 45 13.21 -11.74 -9.03
C VAL A 45 13.33 -13.19 -9.52
N ALA A 46 14.38 -13.89 -9.13
CA ALA A 46 14.56 -15.32 -9.48
C ALA A 46 13.41 -16.17 -8.94
N ILE A 47 13.00 -15.97 -7.71
CA ILE A 47 11.85 -16.66 -7.10
C ILE A 47 10.57 -16.33 -7.86
N MET A 48 10.34 -15.07 -8.16
CA MET A 48 9.15 -14.63 -8.87
C MET A 48 9.08 -15.21 -10.29
N ASN A 49 10.22 -15.29 -10.98
CA ASN A 49 10.27 -15.85 -12.34
C ASN A 49 9.97 -17.35 -12.36
N GLN A 50 10.20 -18.06 -11.25
CA GLN A 50 9.90 -19.48 -11.10
C GLN A 50 8.49 -19.72 -10.57
N SER A 51 7.74 -18.67 -10.25
CA SER A 51 6.40 -18.74 -9.69
C SER A 51 5.38 -18.28 -10.73
N ILE A 52 4.18 -18.86 -10.70
CA ILE A 52 3.08 -18.41 -11.57
C ILE A 52 2.46 -17.12 -11.00
N ASN A 53 2.25 -17.09 -9.69
CA ASN A 53 1.55 -15.99 -9.02
C ASN A 53 2.39 -15.40 -7.90
N CYS A 54 2.31 -14.08 -7.75
CA CYS A 54 2.84 -13.38 -6.58
C CYS A 54 1.83 -12.34 -6.12
N GLU A 55 1.82 -12.05 -4.83
CA GLU A 55 0.97 -11.02 -4.26
C GLU A 55 1.64 -10.35 -3.06
N GLN A 56 1.24 -9.12 -2.77
CA GLN A 56 1.67 -8.42 -1.57
C GLN A 56 0.53 -7.57 -1.04
N PHE A 57 0.17 -7.77 0.22
CA PHE A 57 -0.90 -7.03 0.88
C PHE A 57 -0.42 -5.62 1.23
N ILE A 58 -1.27 -4.62 0.95
CA ILE A 58 -0.97 -3.22 1.31
C ILE A 58 -2.22 -2.59 1.92
N LYS A 59 -2.03 -1.80 2.98
CA LYS A 59 -3.13 -1.18 3.72
C LYS A 59 -2.73 0.19 4.21
N TYR A 60 -3.62 1.16 4.02
CA TYR A 60 -3.57 2.47 4.64
C TYR A 60 -4.82 2.68 5.49
N GLU A 61 -4.63 2.95 6.79
CA GLU A 61 -5.68 3.36 7.71
C GLU A 61 -5.53 4.87 7.92
N CYS A 62 -6.64 5.61 7.87
CA CYS A 62 -6.60 7.06 7.80
C CYS A 62 -7.64 7.73 8.70
N TYR A 63 -7.23 8.83 9.30
CA TYR A 63 -8.12 9.76 10.00
C TYR A 63 -7.86 11.15 9.44
N HIS A 64 -8.79 11.66 8.65
CA HIS A 64 -8.67 12.96 7.95
C HIS A 64 -7.37 13.07 7.17
N SER A 65 -7.00 12.03 6.44
CA SER A 65 -5.76 11.95 5.67
C SER A 65 -6.01 11.26 4.34
N MET A 66 -5.74 11.95 3.24
CA MET A 66 -5.95 11.44 1.89
C MET A 66 -4.90 10.41 1.50
N LEU A 67 -5.25 9.54 0.56
CA LEU A 67 -4.31 8.55 0.02
C LEU A 67 -3.87 8.91 -1.40
N LEU A 68 -4.69 8.66 -2.40
CA LEU A 68 -4.31 8.87 -3.80
C LEU A 68 -4.72 10.24 -4.34
N LYS A 69 -5.72 10.88 -3.74
CA LYS A 69 -6.23 12.16 -4.21
C LYS A 69 -5.13 13.22 -4.22
N ASP A 70 -5.08 14.00 -5.29
CA ASP A 70 -4.14 15.09 -5.48
C ASP A 70 -2.67 14.65 -5.34
N SER A 71 -2.38 13.39 -5.66
CA SER A 71 -1.02 12.83 -5.56
C SER A 71 -0.44 12.92 -4.15
N THR A 72 -1.27 12.72 -3.15
CA THR A 72 -0.86 12.84 -1.74
C THR A 72 0.05 11.69 -1.32
N GLY A 73 -0.30 10.45 -1.69
CA GLY A 73 0.47 9.26 -1.37
C GLY A 73 0.57 8.29 -2.54
N TRP A 74 1.51 7.37 -2.46
CA TRP A 74 1.72 6.32 -3.47
C TRP A 74 2.65 5.24 -2.92
N TRP A 75 2.71 4.12 -3.62
CA TRP A 75 3.75 3.12 -3.37
C TRP A 75 4.75 3.13 -4.52
N VAL A 76 5.92 2.55 -4.28
CA VAL A 76 7.01 2.55 -5.25
C VAL A 76 7.28 1.11 -5.70
N SER A 77 7.33 0.91 -7.01
CA SER A 77 7.53 -0.40 -7.62
C SER A 77 8.98 -0.89 -7.48
N ARG A 78 9.20 -2.14 -7.87
CA ARG A 78 10.55 -2.71 -7.94
C ARG A 78 11.51 -1.86 -8.77
N GLN A 79 11.01 -1.21 -9.82
CA GLN A 79 11.81 -0.37 -10.72
C GLN A 79 12.02 1.05 -10.19
N GLY A 80 11.44 1.39 -9.04
CA GLY A 80 11.50 2.74 -8.51
C GLY A 80 10.45 3.70 -9.07
N THR A 81 9.42 3.18 -9.73
CA THR A 81 8.34 3.98 -10.31
C THR A 81 7.25 4.24 -9.28
N ASN A 82 6.76 5.49 -9.25
CA ASN A 82 5.63 5.87 -8.40
C ASN A 82 4.35 5.24 -8.95
N MET A 83 3.68 4.43 -8.12
CA MET A 83 2.48 3.71 -8.51
C MET A 83 1.26 4.38 -7.89
N THR A 84 0.31 4.76 -8.73
CA THR A 84 -0.84 5.60 -8.34
C THR A 84 -2.15 4.82 -8.30
N TYR A 85 -2.10 3.52 -8.02
CA TYR A 85 -3.25 2.69 -7.69
C TYR A 85 -2.94 1.92 -6.41
N TRP A 86 -3.95 1.32 -5.81
CA TRP A 86 -3.80 0.66 -4.50
C TRP A 86 -4.26 -0.79 -4.58
N GLY A 87 -3.93 -1.58 -3.56
CA GLY A 87 -4.23 -3.00 -3.55
C GLY A 87 -5.70 -3.32 -3.79
N GLY A 88 -5.96 -4.32 -4.62
CA GLY A 88 -7.30 -4.73 -5.04
C GLY A 88 -7.84 -3.98 -6.25
N ALA A 89 -7.15 -2.92 -6.71
CA ALA A 89 -7.54 -2.17 -7.90
C ALA A 89 -6.74 -2.62 -9.12
N ALA A 90 -7.25 -2.31 -10.31
CA ALA A 90 -6.55 -2.60 -11.56
C ALA A 90 -5.33 -1.69 -11.72
N VAL A 91 -4.29 -2.20 -12.34
CA VAL A 91 -3.07 -1.46 -12.66
C VAL A 91 -3.44 -0.22 -13.48
N HIS A 92 -2.84 0.92 -13.14
CA HIS A 92 -3.07 2.22 -13.79
C HIS A 92 -4.49 2.77 -13.68
N SER A 93 -5.34 2.19 -12.82
CA SER A 93 -6.72 2.67 -12.65
C SER A 93 -6.83 3.99 -11.90
N GLY A 94 -5.81 4.34 -11.11
CA GLY A 94 -5.88 5.50 -10.22
C GLY A 94 -6.82 5.29 -9.03
N ASN A 95 -7.24 4.05 -8.77
CA ASN A 95 -8.24 3.71 -7.77
C ASN A 95 -7.65 2.87 -6.62
N CYS A 96 -8.35 2.92 -5.49
CA CYS A 96 -8.31 1.86 -4.49
C CYS A 96 -9.34 0.78 -4.84
N SER A 97 -9.35 -0.33 -4.12
CA SER A 97 -10.24 -1.46 -4.39
C SER A 97 -11.71 -1.04 -4.50
N CYS A 98 -12.18 -0.20 -3.57
CA CYS A 98 -13.56 0.29 -3.58
C CYS A 98 -13.91 1.08 -4.84
N GLY A 99 -12.93 1.71 -5.48
CA GLY A 99 -13.14 2.47 -6.72
C GLY A 99 -13.51 1.59 -7.91
N MET A 100 -13.13 0.30 -7.86
CA MET A 100 -13.45 -0.64 -8.93
C MET A 100 -14.94 -1.02 -8.96
N THR A 101 -15.64 -0.83 -7.85
CA THR A 101 -17.07 -1.13 -7.70
C THR A 101 -17.90 0.09 -7.34
N ASN A 102 -17.32 1.29 -7.42
CA ASN A 102 -17.96 2.55 -7.06
C ASN A 102 -18.54 2.55 -5.64
N SER A 103 -17.83 1.90 -4.71
CA SER A 103 -18.29 1.73 -3.33
C SER A 103 -17.49 2.54 -2.31
N CYS A 104 -16.58 3.40 -2.75
CA CYS A 104 -15.80 4.23 -1.84
C CYS A 104 -16.66 5.27 -1.11
N ALA A 105 -16.25 5.60 0.10
CA ALA A 105 -16.88 6.65 0.88
C ALA A 105 -16.90 7.97 0.09
N GLY A 106 -18.04 8.67 0.12
CA GLY A 106 -18.21 9.95 -0.58
C GLY A 106 -18.08 9.86 -2.09
N LYS A 107 -18.22 8.67 -2.67
CA LYS A 107 -18.08 8.44 -4.13
C LYS A 107 -16.69 8.87 -4.65
N LYS A 108 -15.68 8.76 -3.81
CA LYS A 108 -14.29 9.03 -4.18
C LYS A 108 -13.67 7.80 -4.86
N LYS A 109 -12.38 7.87 -5.16
CA LYS A 109 -11.62 6.75 -5.72
C LYS A 109 -11.00 5.85 -4.66
N CYS A 110 -10.90 6.34 -3.43
CA CYS A 110 -10.47 5.62 -2.23
C CYS A 110 -11.34 6.04 -1.06
N ASN A 111 -11.49 5.18 -0.07
CA ASN A 111 -12.23 5.52 1.16
C ASN A 111 -11.54 6.67 1.91
N CYS A 112 -10.22 6.64 2.00
CA CYS A 112 -9.44 7.66 2.68
C CYS A 112 -9.56 9.03 2.00
N ASP A 113 -9.84 9.08 0.71
CA ASP A 113 -9.94 10.32 -0.05
C ASP A 113 -11.19 11.13 0.28
N LYS A 114 -12.11 10.58 1.06
CA LYS A 114 -13.19 11.39 1.65
C LYS A 114 -12.64 12.45 2.59
N ASN A 115 -11.51 12.18 3.23
CA ASN A 115 -10.75 13.15 4.01
C ASN A 115 -11.59 13.78 5.13
N ASP A 116 -12.23 12.92 5.92
CA ASP A 116 -13.11 13.36 7.00
C ASP A 116 -12.66 12.82 8.36
N LYS A 117 -13.30 13.29 9.41
CA LYS A 117 -13.01 12.92 10.81
C LYS A 117 -13.62 11.57 11.17
N THR A 118 -13.40 10.58 10.32
CA THR A 118 -13.86 9.21 10.51
C THR A 118 -12.73 8.27 10.13
N TRP A 119 -12.44 7.29 10.96
CA TRP A 119 -11.48 6.26 10.62
C TRP A 119 -11.95 5.48 9.41
N ARG A 120 -11.09 5.40 8.41
CA ARG A 120 -11.33 4.64 7.19
C ARG A 120 -10.08 3.87 6.82
N GLU A 121 -10.22 2.95 5.89
CA GLU A 121 -9.07 2.21 5.37
C GLU A 121 -9.25 1.86 3.90
N ASP A 122 -8.09 1.71 3.24
CA ASP A 122 -8.01 1.16 1.90
C ASP A 122 -6.97 0.06 1.91
N SER A 123 -7.37 -1.15 1.52
CA SER A 123 -6.48 -2.31 1.56
C SER A 123 -6.78 -3.28 0.45
N GLY A 124 -5.83 -4.14 0.16
CA GLY A 124 -5.97 -5.21 -0.79
C GLY A 124 -4.62 -5.75 -1.23
N TYR A 125 -4.65 -6.71 -2.16
CA TYR A 125 -3.44 -7.32 -2.68
C TYR A 125 -3.01 -6.66 -3.97
N LEU A 126 -1.70 -6.36 -4.05
CA LEU A 126 -1.02 -6.01 -5.29
C LEU A 126 -0.59 -7.33 -5.94
N THR A 127 -0.90 -7.53 -7.21
CA THR A 127 -0.72 -8.83 -7.87
C THR A 127 0.07 -8.77 -9.18
N ASP A 128 0.54 -7.60 -9.59
CA ASP A 128 1.33 -7.46 -10.81
C ASP A 128 2.79 -7.86 -10.54
N LYS A 129 3.17 -9.05 -10.94
CA LYS A 129 4.54 -9.57 -10.80
C LYS A 129 5.59 -8.65 -11.40
N ASN A 130 5.25 -7.91 -12.45
CA ASN A 130 6.23 -7.08 -13.16
C ASN A 130 6.67 -5.88 -12.30
N THR A 131 5.89 -5.48 -11.32
CA THR A 131 6.15 -4.30 -10.48
C THR A 131 6.42 -4.62 -9.02
N LEU A 132 6.13 -5.85 -8.57
CA LEU A 132 6.44 -6.30 -7.23
C LEU A 132 7.91 -6.69 -7.08
N PRO A 133 8.47 -6.65 -5.87
CA PRO A 133 7.85 -6.24 -4.62
C PRO A 133 7.81 -4.72 -4.48
N VAL A 134 7.00 -4.24 -3.53
CA VAL A 134 6.98 -2.83 -3.13
C VAL A 134 8.34 -2.47 -2.55
N THR A 135 8.95 -1.40 -3.03
CA THR A 135 10.27 -0.94 -2.56
C THR A 135 10.21 0.35 -1.77
N GLY A 136 9.07 1.02 -1.78
CA GLY A 136 8.90 2.26 -1.02
C GLY A 136 7.45 2.61 -0.79
N LEU A 137 7.23 3.40 0.26
CA LEU A 137 5.92 3.97 0.59
C LEU A 137 6.09 5.47 0.78
N ARG A 138 5.15 6.25 0.25
CA ARG A 138 5.11 7.69 0.39
C ARG A 138 3.71 8.11 0.78
N PHE A 139 3.61 8.94 1.82
CA PHE A 139 2.33 9.46 2.31
C PHE A 139 2.45 10.92 2.68
N GLY A 140 1.32 11.59 2.82
CA GLY A 140 1.23 12.97 3.23
C GLY A 140 -0.07 13.24 3.98
N ASP A 141 -0.41 14.50 4.11
CA ASP A 141 -1.67 14.95 4.71
C ASP A 141 -1.87 14.45 6.14
N THR A 142 -0.79 14.44 6.93
CA THR A 142 -0.85 14.09 8.36
C THR A 142 -0.21 15.18 9.23
N GLY A 143 -0.68 15.29 10.46
CA GLY A 143 -0.08 16.15 11.47
C GLY A 143 -0.80 17.47 11.71
N GLU A 144 -1.71 17.89 10.87
CA GLU A 144 -2.49 19.10 11.09
C GLU A 144 -3.52 18.87 12.22
N ARG A 145 -3.64 19.84 13.11
CA ARG A 145 -4.63 19.79 14.19
C ARG A 145 -6.00 20.21 13.66
N LEU A 146 -6.99 19.38 13.93
CA LEU A 146 -8.35 19.61 13.49
C LEU A 146 -9.15 20.43 14.53
N SER A 147 -10.33 20.90 14.11
CA SER A 147 -11.21 21.74 14.97
C SER A 147 -11.67 21.03 16.24
N ASN A 148 -11.72 19.69 16.24
CA ASN A 148 -12.08 18.88 17.41
C ASN A 148 -10.88 18.59 18.34
N GLY A 149 -9.70 19.16 18.05
CA GLY A 149 -8.50 18.94 18.85
C GLY A 149 -7.69 17.72 18.48
N GLU A 150 -8.21 16.85 17.61
CA GLU A 150 -7.49 15.68 17.11
C GLU A 150 -6.55 16.09 15.97
N ARG A 151 -5.66 15.18 15.59
CA ARG A 151 -4.68 15.41 14.51
C ARG A 151 -4.98 14.49 13.34
N GLU A 152 -4.70 14.97 12.14
CA GLU A 152 -4.65 14.12 10.95
C GLU A 152 -3.56 13.09 11.12
N HIS A 153 -3.86 11.82 10.98
CA HIS A 153 -2.85 10.77 11.06
C HIS A 153 -3.33 9.48 10.40
N GLY A 154 -2.41 8.54 10.24
CA GLY A 154 -2.72 7.26 9.64
C GLY A 154 -1.71 6.20 10.01
N TYR A 155 -1.97 4.98 9.56
CA TYR A 155 -1.09 3.83 9.75
C TYR A 155 -0.92 3.10 8.44
N HIS A 156 0.31 2.68 8.15
CA HIS A 156 0.55 1.78 7.02
C HIS A 156 0.85 0.38 7.50
N THR A 157 0.46 -0.61 6.69
CA THR A 157 0.79 -2.02 6.88
C THR A 157 1.11 -2.61 5.51
N LEU A 158 2.27 -3.25 5.40
CA LEU A 158 2.70 -3.91 4.17
C LEU A 158 3.03 -5.37 4.48
N GLY A 159 2.33 -6.29 3.85
CA GLY A 159 2.55 -7.72 4.03
C GLY A 159 3.83 -8.21 3.38
N LYS A 160 4.17 -9.47 3.66
CA LYS A 160 5.27 -10.16 2.97
C LYS A 160 4.94 -10.32 1.50
N LEU A 161 5.97 -10.38 0.67
CA LEU A 161 5.81 -10.85 -0.70
C LEU A 161 5.54 -12.35 -0.67
N ARG A 162 4.50 -12.81 -1.34
CA ARG A 162 4.10 -14.22 -1.37
C ARG A 162 4.02 -14.68 -2.82
N CYS A 163 4.68 -15.79 -3.11
CA CYS A 163 4.70 -16.36 -4.47
C CYS A 163 4.42 -17.86 -4.44
N TRP A 164 3.71 -18.36 -5.46
CA TRP A 164 3.35 -19.78 -5.56
C TRP A 164 3.06 -20.18 -7.01
N GLY A 165 2.97 -21.50 -7.24
CA GLY A 165 2.72 -22.08 -8.56
C GLY A 165 4.01 -22.39 -9.33
#